data_780967294d6a8079bc2442a5b5c01f22
#
_entry.id   780967294d6a8079bc2442a5b5c01f22
#
_cell.length_a   1.000
_cell.length_b   1.000
_cell.length_c   1.000
_cell.angle_alpha   90.00
_cell.angle_beta   90.00
_cell.angle_gamma   90.00
#
_symmetry.space_group_name_H-M   'P 1'
#
loop_
_entity.id
_entity.type
_entity.pdbx_description
1 polymer ?
#
loop_
_entity_poly.entity_id
_entity_poly.type
_entity_poly.pdbx_seq_one_letter_code
_entity_poly.pdbx_strand_id
1 'polypeptide(L)'
;MWEARAADGRGAELSAWVREVALPALRGSAGLVRAELFGAPGDRVLLITWWTAEPVPVPEPPAALTGRPVHRWSFVSEHLESSEHPETGANPASGADPE
;
A
#
# COMPACT_ATOMS: atom_id res chain seq x y z
N MET A 1 3.66 2.50 -5.76
CA MET A 1 3.94 2.27 -4.34
C MET A 1 4.05 3.60 -3.63
N TRP A 2 3.48 3.68 -2.47
CA TRP A 2 3.45 4.91 -1.69
C TRP A 2 3.90 4.56 -0.27
N GLU A 3 4.82 5.31 0.26
CA GLU A 3 5.31 5.05 1.61
C GLU A 3 5.35 6.35 2.39
N ALA A 4 4.88 6.30 3.63
CA ALA A 4 4.95 7.44 4.52
C ALA A 4 5.45 7.00 5.88
N ARG A 5 6.19 7.85 6.54
CA ARG A 5 6.56 7.64 7.93
C ARG A 5 5.73 8.60 8.75
N ALA A 6 4.95 8.07 9.69
CA ALA A 6 4.13 8.89 10.54
C ALA A 6 4.99 9.67 11.50
N ALA A 7 4.48 10.77 12.01
CA ALA A 7 5.07 11.46 13.13
C ALA A 7 5.15 10.47 14.31
N ASP A 8 6.07 10.72 15.22
CA ASP A 8 6.34 9.76 16.28
C ASP A 8 5.08 9.34 17.01
N GLY A 9 4.87 8.01 17.08
CA GLY A 9 3.73 7.45 17.77
C GLY A 9 2.41 7.56 17.02
N ARG A 10 2.39 8.08 15.80
CA ARG A 10 1.14 8.29 15.08
C ARG A 10 0.94 7.32 13.90
N GLY A 11 1.65 6.21 13.92
CA GLY A 11 1.51 5.23 12.83
C GLY A 11 0.11 4.67 12.70
N ALA A 12 -0.56 4.39 13.83
CA ALA A 12 -1.92 3.86 13.80
C ALA A 12 -2.89 4.88 13.23
N GLU A 13 -2.69 6.16 13.53
CA GLU A 13 -3.54 7.21 12.99
C GLU A 13 -3.33 7.37 11.49
N LEU A 14 -2.09 7.28 11.02
CA LEU A 14 -1.81 7.37 9.61
C LEU A 14 -2.41 6.18 8.87
N SER A 15 -2.29 4.99 9.43
CA SER A 15 -2.89 3.80 8.84
C SER A 15 -4.40 3.94 8.76
N ALA A 16 -5.04 4.48 9.80
CA ALA A 16 -6.48 4.70 9.80
C ALA A 16 -6.87 5.71 8.72
N TRP A 17 -6.07 6.76 8.56
CA TRP A 17 -6.31 7.75 7.52
C TRP A 17 -6.27 7.11 6.12
N VAL A 18 -5.30 6.21 5.89
CA VAL A 18 -5.23 5.52 4.60
C VAL A 18 -6.50 4.71 4.37
N ARG A 19 -6.96 3.98 5.40
CA ARG A 19 -8.15 3.15 5.24
C ARG A 19 -9.43 3.98 5.07
N GLU A 20 -9.50 5.12 5.73
CA GLU A 20 -10.75 5.88 5.78
C GLU A 20 -10.82 6.99 4.75
N VAL A 21 -9.71 7.47 4.26
CA VAL A 21 -9.68 8.59 3.32
C VAL A 21 -9.00 8.23 2.01
N ALA A 22 -7.78 7.70 2.07
CA ALA A 22 -7.01 7.45 0.86
C ALA A 22 -7.61 6.32 0.02
N LEU A 23 -7.90 5.19 0.64
CA LEU A 23 -8.46 4.06 -0.10
C LEU A 23 -9.84 4.34 -0.68
N PRO A 24 -10.75 4.97 0.07
CA PRO A 24 -12.03 5.34 -0.54
C PRO A 24 -11.88 6.30 -1.72
N ALA A 25 -10.88 7.18 -1.68
CA ALA A 25 -10.65 8.11 -2.78
C ALA A 25 -10.18 7.37 -4.03
N LEU A 26 -9.49 6.25 -3.88
CA LEU A 26 -9.03 5.45 -5.02
C LEU A 26 -10.06 4.42 -5.45
N ARG A 27 -10.98 4.06 -4.57
CA ARG A 27 -11.94 3.00 -4.84
C ARG A 27 -12.81 3.39 -6.01
N GLY A 28 -12.99 2.49 -6.93
CA GLY A 28 -13.79 2.78 -8.11
C GLY A 28 -13.04 3.48 -9.23
N SER A 29 -11.76 3.79 -9.04
CA SER A 29 -10.98 4.38 -10.12
C SER A 29 -10.80 3.37 -11.24
N ALA A 30 -10.92 3.82 -12.46
CA ALA A 30 -10.75 2.95 -13.61
C ALA A 30 -9.34 2.41 -13.62
N GLY A 31 -9.20 1.11 -13.80
CA GLY A 31 -7.89 0.50 -13.87
C GLY A 31 -7.29 0.08 -12.55
N LEU A 32 -7.91 0.42 -11.43
CA LEU A 32 -7.39 -0.07 -10.15
C LEU A 32 -7.71 -1.55 -10.01
N VAL A 33 -6.68 -2.38 -9.89
CA VAL A 33 -6.84 -3.81 -9.77
C VAL A 33 -6.82 -4.23 -8.31
N ARG A 34 -5.95 -3.64 -7.53
CA ARG A 34 -5.74 -4.09 -6.15
C ARG A 34 -5.04 -3.00 -5.37
N ALA A 35 -5.33 -2.92 -4.09
CA ALA A 35 -4.62 -2.02 -3.18
C ALA A 35 -4.38 -2.78 -1.89
N GLU A 36 -3.18 -2.66 -1.36
CA GLU A 36 -2.85 -3.37 -0.12
C GLU A 36 -2.05 -2.45 0.79
N LEU A 37 -2.46 -2.40 2.05
CA LEU A 37 -1.86 -1.53 3.05
C LEU A 37 -1.00 -2.37 3.97
N PHE A 38 0.21 -1.91 4.23
CA PHE A 38 1.15 -2.59 5.10
C PHE A 38 1.63 -1.65 6.19
N GLY A 39 1.82 -2.18 7.38
CA GLY A 39 2.49 -1.45 8.46
C GLY A 39 3.89 -2.00 8.65
N ALA A 40 4.81 -1.16 9.08
CA ALA A 40 6.17 -1.57 9.34
C ALA A 40 6.70 -0.87 10.58
N PRO A 41 7.78 -1.39 11.19
CA PRO A 41 8.36 -0.77 12.37
C PRO A 41 8.78 0.67 12.09
N GLY A 42 8.78 1.50 13.12
CA GLY A 42 9.18 2.89 12.98
C GLY A 42 8.05 3.77 12.46
N ASP A 43 6.82 3.38 12.73
CA ASP A 43 5.64 4.15 12.30
C ASP A 43 5.58 4.32 10.78
N ARG A 44 6.05 3.34 10.04
CA ARG A 44 6.01 3.38 8.58
C ARG A 44 4.74 2.73 8.06
N VAL A 45 4.17 3.34 7.05
CA VAL A 45 2.96 2.83 6.40
C VAL A 45 3.23 2.76 4.91
N LEU A 46 2.90 1.62 4.30
CA LEU A 46 3.16 1.38 2.90
C LEU A 46 1.86 1.03 2.20
N LEU A 47 1.57 1.65 1.10
CA LEU A 47 0.41 1.33 0.29
C LEU A 47 0.89 0.94 -1.09
N ILE A 48 0.55 -0.27 -1.52
CA ILE A 48 0.88 -0.73 -2.86
C ILE A 48 -0.41 -0.86 -3.64
N THR A 49 -0.44 -0.27 -4.82
CA THR A 49 -1.61 -0.35 -5.69
C THR A 49 -1.18 -0.93 -7.04
N TRP A 50 -2.05 -1.72 -7.63
CA TRP A 50 -1.83 -2.34 -8.93
C TRP A 50 -2.83 -1.77 -9.92
N TRP A 51 -2.37 -1.34 -11.08
CA TRP A 51 -3.18 -0.62 -12.05
C TRP A 51 -3.05 -1.22 -13.44
N THR A 52 -4.15 -1.20 -14.20
CA THR A 52 -4.10 -1.55 -15.62
C THR A 52 -4.23 -0.30 -16.49
N ALA A 53 -4.28 0.86 -15.87
CA ALA A 53 -4.36 2.14 -16.56
C ALA A 53 -3.51 3.12 -15.80
N GLU A 54 -3.50 4.38 -16.21
CA GLU A 54 -2.72 5.42 -15.55
C GLU A 54 -3.11 5.50 -14.07
N PRO A 55 -2.16 5.39 -13.15
CA PRO A 55 -2.48 5.41 -11.72
C PRO A 55 -3.05 6.76 -11.28
N VAL A 56 -4.03 6.70 -10.40
CA VAL A 56 -4.54 7.89 -9.74
C VAL A 56 -3.68 8.14 -8.51
N PRO A 57 -3.19 9.36 -8.28
CA PRO A 57 -2.33 9.61 -7.13
C PRO A 57 -3.05 9.41 -5.80
N VAL A 58 -2.33 8.88 -4.82
CA VAL A 58 -2.84 8.77 -3.46
C VAL A 58 -2.93 10.18 -2.90
N PRO A 59 -4.02 10.55 -2.24
CA PRO A 59 -4.11 11.90 -1.66
C PRO A 59 -3.01 12.16 -0.64
N GLU A 60 -2.69 13.43 -0.43
CA GLU A 60 -1.70 13.79 0.56
C GLU A 60 -2.27 13.65 1.96
N PRO A 61 -1.55 13.00 2.89
CA PRO A 61 -2.02 12.93 4.26
C PRO A 61 -1.90 14.26 4.97
N PRO A 62 -2.64 14.46 6.05
CA PRO A 62 -2.47 15.68 6.85
C PRO A 62 -1.03 15.79 7.36
N ALA A 63 -0.47 16.98 7.28
CA ALA A 63 0.91 17.21 7.68
C ALA A 63 1.15 16.82 9.14
N ALA A 64 0.14 16.93 9.98
CA ALA A 64 0.28 16.57 11.38
C ALA A 64 0.50 15.08 11.59
N LEU A 65 0.10 14.25 10.64
CA LEU A 65 0.30 12.81 10.76
C LEU A 65 1.66 12.35 10.26
N THR A 66 2.31 13.14 9.39
CA THR A 66 3.60 12.75 8.86
C THR A 66 4.59 13.84 9.18
N GLY A 67 5.73 13.53 9.63
CA GLY A 67 6.75 14.55 9.87
C GLY A 67 7.66 14.78 8.68
N ARG A 68 7.41 14.11 7.57
CA ARG A 68 8.27 14.11 6.41
C ARG A 68 7.47 13.95 5.15
N PRO A 69 8.03 14.31 4.01
CA PRO A 69 7.33 14.08 2.74
C PRO A 69 7.12 12.60 2.49
N VAL A 70 6.03 12.25 1.84
CA VAL A 70 5.78 10.86 1.46
C VAL A 70 6.67 10.52 0.27
N HIS A 71 6.97 9.24 0.14
CA HIS A 71 7.74 8.74 -1.00
C HIS A 71 6.80 8.01 -1.94
N ARG A 72 6.96 8.24 -3.23
CA ARG A 72 6.11 7.62 -4.24
C ARG A 72 6.99 7.00 -5.31
N TRP A 73 6.65 5.76 -5.70
CA TRP A 73 7.39 5.06 -6.74
C TRP A 73 6.41 4.43 -7.69
N SER A 74 6.81 4.31 -8.96
CA SER A 74 6.04 3.57 -9.94
C SER A 74 6.91 2.49 -10.53
N PHE A 75 6.32 1.32 -10.71
CA PHE A 75 7.02 0.18 -11.27
C PHE A 75 6.15 -0.47 -12.33
N VAL A 76 6.77 -1.04 -13.35
CA VAL A 76 6.05 -1.79 -14.35
C VAL A 76 6.35 -3.26 -14.11
N SER A 77 5.31 -4.08 -14.03
CA SER A 77 5.51 -5.50 -13.83
C SER A 77 6.14 -6.09 -15.07
N GLU A 78 7.28 -6.74 -14.93
CA GLU A 78 7.94 -7.37 -16.05
C GLU A 78 7.74 -8.87 -16.05
N HIS A 79 7.48 -9.44 -14.91
CA HIS A 79 7.32 -10.88 -14.82
C HIS A 79 6.62 -11.22 -13.51
N LEU A 80 5.59 -12.03 -13.59
CA LEU A 80 4.88 -12.52 -12.42
C LEU A 80 4.96 -14.03 -12.43
N GLU A 81 5.43 -14.61 -11.33
CA GLU A 81 5.46 -16.03 -11.18
C GLU A 81 4.63 -16.39 -9.98
N SER A 82 3.68 -17.29 -10.12
CA SER A 82 2.85 -17.68 -8.99
C SER A 82 2.97 -19.15 -8.73
N SER A 83 2.82 -19.50 -7.46
CA SER A 83 2.81 -20.90 -7.07
C SER A 83 1.54 -21.55 -7.56
N GLU A 84 1.67 -22.78 -8.02
CA GLU A 84 0.52 -23.51 -8.46
C GLU A 84 -0.09 -24.36 -7.36
N HIS A 85 0.37 -24.20 -6.14
CA HIS A 85 -0.15 -25.02 -5.06
C HIS A 85 -1.41 -24.42 -4.51
N PRO A 86 -2.53 -25.00 -4.76
CA PRO A 86 -3.79 -24.39 -4.32
C PRO A 86 -3.98 -24.41 -2.82
N GLU A 87 -3.33 -25.38 -2.19
CA GLU A 87 -3.54 -25.45 -0.77
C GLU A 87 -2.94 -24.31 -0.06
N THR A 88 -2.10 -23.67 -0.62
CA THR A 88 -1.57 -22.68 0.09
C THR A 88 -2.23 -21.50 -0.03
N GLY A 89 -2.88 -21.77 -0.18
CA GLY A 89 -3.48 -20.65 -0.10
C GLY A 89 -2.91 -19.83 0.75
N ALA A 90 -2.71 -20.20 1.00
CA ALA A 90 -2.56 -19.46 1.82
C ALA A 90 -1.67 -18.72 2.06
N ASN A 91 -1.25 -19.10 1.98
CA ASN A 91 -0.62 -18.55 2.33
C ASN A 91 -0.14 -17.75 2.59
N PRO A 92 0.02 -17.73 2.90
CA PRO A 92 0.46 -17.11 3.11
C PRO A 92 1.21 -16.41 3.37
N ALA A 93 1.35 -16.53 3.49
CA ALA A 93 1.94 -16.16 3.73
C ALA A 93 2.56 -15.75 3.83
N SER A 94 2.57 -15.87 3.83
CA SER A 94 3.04 -15.77 3.78
C SER A 94 3.62 -15.50 3.57
N GLY A 95 3.88 -15.47 3.46
CA GLY A 95 4.35 -15.41 3.23
C GLY A 95 4.99 -15.26 2.82
N ALA A 96 5.33 -15.26 2.86
CA ALA A 96 5.82 -15.39 2.46
C ALA A 96 6.47 -15.56 1.94
N ASP A 97 6.73 -15.59 1.90
CA ASP A 97 7.19 -15.89 1.33
C ASP A 97 7.76 -15.93 0.85
N PRO A 98 8.14 -15.78 0.82
CA PRO A 98 8.65 -15.98 0.23
C PRO A 98 9.22 -16.19 -0.21
N GLU A 99 9.36 -16.31 -0.14
CA GLU A 99 9.72 -16.90 -0.73
C GLU A 99 10.03 -17.02 -1.02
#